data_1f9504c3ed6866699140ee1b46d66988
#
_entry.id   1f9504c3ed6866699140ee1b46d66988
#
_cell.length_a   1.000
_cell.length_b   1.000
_cell.length_c   1.000
_cell.angle_alpha   90.00
_cell.angle_beta   90.00
_cell.angle_gamma   90.00
#
_symmetry.space_group_name_H-M   'P 1'
#
loop_
_entity.id
_entity.type
_entity.pdbx_description
1 polymer ?
#
loop_
_entity_poly.entity_id
_entity_poly.type
_entity_poly.pdbx_seq_one_letter_code
_entity_poly.pdbx_strand_id
1 'polypeptide(L)'
;SPSIAEGGNLVFDVKLDHSSTTATIVNLNLANGSGTVGTDTSSYKVSFDNGLTYVDVVGSSISVPAGTVDIKIQVATVNDNLVEGDETITLTAKSEFEPAAGAGQTGTGTILDNDSATLSVTPALNNVSVSEGSAADFTVKLSNPSATDTTVTLNLVTAGGAGNASNTDVGGLQYKDAQGNWVNVPANGQVTIAAGQTDVIVRGPK
;
A
#
# COMPACT_ATOMS: atom_id res chain seq x y z
N SER A 1 20.67 2.11 3.42
CA SER A 1 19.23 2.33 3.67
C SER A 1 18.61 1.00 4.03
N PRO A 2 17.94 0.86 5.17
CA PRO A 2 17.23 -0.35 5.54
C PRO A 2 15.96 -0.52 4.70
N SER A 3 15.51 -1.78 4.55
CA SER A 3 14.21 -2.12 3.96
C SER A 3 13.57 -3.28 4.73
N ILE A 4 12.24 -3.29 4.78
CA ILE A 4 11.45 -4.33 5.45
C ILE A 4 10.10 -4.46 4.77
N ALA A 5 9.52 -5.65 4.74
CA ALA A 5 8.13 -5.82 4.36
C ALA A 5 7.21 -5.18 5.41
N GLU A 6 6.04 -4.75 5.01
CA GLU A 6 4.99 -4.26 5.89
C GLU A 6 4.74 -5.18 7.08
N GLY A 7 4.33 -4.61 8.21
CA GLY A 7 4.15 -5.32 9.48
C GLY A 7 5.46 -5.71 10.17
N GLY A 8 6.61 -5.42 9.54
CA GLY A 8 7.93 -5.66 10.10
C GLY A 8 8.46 -4.47 10.89
N ASN A 9 9.74 -4.56 11.24
CA ASN A 9 10.44 -3.51 11.97
C ASN A 9 11.60 -2.98 11.14
N LEU A 10 11.51 -1.73 10.71
CA LEU A 10 12.56 -1.02 9.98
C LEU A 10 13.59 -0.50 10.99
N VAL A 11 14.86 -0.81 10.80
CA VAL A 11 15.91 -0.45 11.76
C VAL A 11 16.92 0.50 11.11
N PHE A 12 17.03 1.71 11.66
CA PHE A 12 18.04 2.70 11.29
C PHE A 12 19.23 2.60 12.25
N ASP A 13 20.43 2.64 11.69
CA ASP A 13 21.67 2.80 12.44
C ASP A 13 22.01 4.28 12.56
N VAL A 14 22.06 4.78 13.79
CA VAL A 14 22.48 6.14 14.12
C VAL A 14 23.79 6.05 14.88
N LYS A 15 24.79 6.83 14.46
CA LYS A 15 26.13 6.76 15.05
C LYS A 15 26.64 8.14 15.45
N LEU A 16 27.16 8.22 16.67
CA LEU A 16 27.91 9.38 17.13
C LEU A 16 29.38 9.24 16.72
N ASP A 17 30.01 10.31 16.30
CA ASP A 17 31.43 10.33 15.89
C ASP A 17 32.36 9.92 17.04
N HIS A 18 32.03 10.38 18.24
CA HIS A 18 32.81 10.18 19.47
C HIS A 18 31.87 9.82 20.62
N SER A 19 32.38 9.01 21.55
CA SER A 19 31.69 8.77 22.81
C SER A 19 31.80 9.99 23.72
N SER A 20 30.73 10.27 24.45
CA SER A 20 30.72 11.30 25.53
C SER A 20 30.94 10.64 26.89
N THR A 21 31.56 11.37 27.80
CA THR A 21 31.67 10.97 29.21
C THR A 21 30.38 11.21 30.01
N THR A 22 29.42 11.93 29.44
CA THR A 22 28.09 12.19 29.98
C THR A 22 27.03 11.72 28.99
N ALA A 23 25.80 11.64 29.45
CA ALA A 23 24.69 11.35 28.55
C ALA A 23 24.54 12.47 27.51
N THR A 24 24.21 12.08 26.26
CA THR A 24 24.08 13.00 25.12
C THR A 24 22.63 12.99 24.63
N ILE A 25 22.08 14.19 24.41
CA ILE A 25 20.74 14.29 23.83
C ILE A 25 20.84 14.21 22.31
N VAL A 26 20.07 13.31 21.72
CA VAL A 26 19.88 13.20 20.28
C VAL A 26 18.40 13.44 19.96
N ASN A 27 18.14 14.43 19.14
CA ASN A 27 16.82 14.73 18.61
C ASN A 27 16.57 13.86 17.37
N LEU A 28 15.39 13.26 17.32
CA LEU A 28 14.94 12.39 16.25
C LEU A 28 13.73 13.02 15.55
N ASN A 29 13.72 13.01 14.24
CA ASN A 29 12.57 13.40 13.44
C ASN A 29 12.28 12.32 12.41
N LEU A 30 11.19 11.60 12.61
CA LEU A 30 10.64 10.67 11.64
C LEU A 30 9.67 11.44 10.74
N ALA A 31 9.87 11.40 9.44
CA ALA A 31 9.09 12.16 8.48
C ALA A 31 8.70 11.32 7.26
N ASN A 32 7.65 11.76 6.58
CA ASN A 32 7.16 11.15 5.35
C ASN A 32 8.23 11.21 4.25
N GLY A 33 8.29 10.11 3.50
CA GLY A 33 8.86 10.08 2.17
C GLY A 33 7.72 9.94 1.17
N SER A 34 7.64 8.81 0.45
CA SER A 34 6.39 8.43 -0.25
C SER A 34 5.39 7.82 0.72
N GLY A 35 5.84 7.10 1.75
CA GLY A 35 5.01 6.60 2.83
C GLY A 35 4.67 7.66 3.88
N THR A 36 3.62 7.44 4.65
CA THR A 36 3.05 8.38 5.61
C THR A 36 3.26 7.90 7.04
N VAL A 37 4.03 8.65 7.81
CA VAL A 37 4.22 8.39 9.23
C VAL A 37 2.87 8.49 9.98
N GLY A 38 2.54 7.45 10.73
CA GLY A 38 1.26 7.34 11.44
C GLY A 38 0.18 6.56 10.68
N THR A 39 0.33 6.35 9.37
CA THR A 39 -0.45 5.42 8.57
C THR A 39 0.35 4.15 8.34
N ASP A 40 1.52 4.27 7.73
CA ASP A 40 2.37 3.14 7.34
C ASP A 40 3.39 2.78 8.43
N THR A 41 3.45 3.58 9.51
CA THR A 41 4.24 3.33 10.71
C THR A 41 3.41 3.57 11.97
N SER A 42 3.72 2.85 13.06
CA SER A 42 2.97 2.99 14.32
C SER A 42 3.77 3.60 15.45
N SER A 43 4.93 3.04 15.79
CA SER A 43 5.76 3.47 16.92
C SER A 43 7.23 3.28 16.61
N TYR A 44 8.08 3.96 17.35
CA TYR A 44 9.51 3.67 17.25
C TYR A 44 10.17 3.52 18.62
N LYS A 45 11.22 2.73 18.65
CA LYS A 45 11.97 2.32 19.85
C LYS A 45 13.46 2.57 19.63
N VAL A 46 14.20 2.68 20.72
CA VAL A 46 15.66 2.83 20.70
C VAL A 46 16.34 1.65 21.38
N SER A 47 17.49 1.26 20.85
CA SER A 47 18.43 0.34 21.46
C SER A 47 19.80 0.97 21.59
N PHE A 48 20.45 0.79 22.74
CA PHE A 48 21.81 1.20 23.03
C PHE A 48 22.77 0.02 23.22
N ASP A 49 22.30 -1.19 22.98
CA ASP A 49 23.01 -2.47 23.18
C ASP A 49 23.07 -3.30 21.89
N ASN A 50 23.18 -2.60 20.76
CA ASN A 50 23.25 -3.19 19.42
C ASN A 50 22.02 -4.03 19.01
N GLY A 51 20.82 -3.65 19.51
CA GLY A 51 19.55 -4.30 19.14
C GLY A 51 19.16 -5.49 20.00
N LEU A 52 19.85 -5.72 21.13
CA LEU A 52 19.49 -6.80 22.07
C LEU A 52 18.22 -6.44 22.85
N THR A 53 18.10 -5.18 23.28
CA THR A 53 16.91 -4.65 23.94
C THR A 53 16.45 -3.36 23.31
N TYR A 54 15.13 -3.14 23.27
CA TYR A 54 14.51 -1.93 22.73
C TYR A 54 13.58 -1.30 23.74
N VAL A 55 13.65 0.03 23.88
CA VAL A 55 12.82 0.85 24.76
C VAL A 55 12.00 1.83 23.92
N ASP A 56 10.75 2.04 24.29
CA ASP A 56 9.88 2.99 23.60
C ASP A 56 10.44 4.41 23.67
N VAL A 57 10.43 5.11 22.56
CA VAL A 57 10.78 6.54 22.49
C VAL A 57 9.53 7.36 22.72
N VAL A 58 9.56 8.21 23.74
CA VAL A 58 8.48 9.17 24.06
C VAL A 58 8.92 10.55 23.64
N GLY A 59 8.18 11.14 22.71
CA GLY A 59 8.53 12.44 22.12
C GLY A 59 9.55 12.31 20.98
N SER A 60 10.34 13.35 20.78
CA SER A 60 11.27 13.49 19.65
C SER A 60 12.74 13.53 20.05
N SER A 61 13.09 13.10 21.26
CA SER A 61 14.47 13.06 21.73
C SER A 61 14.77 11.84 22.57
N ILE A 62 16.03 11.39 22.52
CA ILE A 62 16.55 10.30 23.33
C ILE A 62 17.75 10.76 24.11
N SER A 63 17.96 10.20 25.31
CA SER A 63 19.16 10.41 26.10
C SER A 63 20.08 9.19 25.91
N VAL A 64 21.12 9.37 25.11
CA VAL A 64 22.12 8.35 24.81
C VAL A 64 23.06 8.22 26.00
N PRO A 65 23.24 7.01 26.59
CA PRO A 65 24.11 6.83 27.74
C PRO A 65 25.58 7.19 27.47
N ALA A 66 26.28 7.64 28.49
CA ALA A 66 27.73 7.87 28.41
C ALA A 66 28.47 6.66 27.86
N GLY A 67 29.45 6.88 27.00
CA GLY A 67 30.24 5.83 26.36
C GLY A 67 29.58 5.16 25.13
N THR A 68 28.30 5.40 24.86
CA THR A 68 27.58 4.83 23.72
C THR A 68 27.81 5.66 22.46
N VAL A 69 28.11 5.01 21.36
CA VAL A 69 28.24 5.62 20.03
C VAL A 69 27.29 5.02 18.98
N ASP A 70 26.97 3.74 19.12
CA ASP A 70 26.08 3.02 18.19
C ASP A 70 24.67 2.94 18.78
N ILE A 71 23.71 3.40 18.02
CA ILE A 71 22.31 3.52 18.43
C ILE A 71 21.47 2.90 17.31
N LYS A 72 20.51 2.05 17.66
CA LYS A 72 19.54 1.55 16.69
C LYS A 72 18.17 2.13 16.97
N ILE A 73 17.54 2.67 15.94
CA ILE A 73 16.15 3.15 15.99
C ILE A 73 15.30 2.19 15.19
N GLN A 74 14.41 1.50 15.87
CA GLN A 74 13.46 0.56 15.29
C GLN A 74 12.12 1.25 15.09
N VAL A 75 11.62 1.27 13.85
CA VAL A 75 10.31 1.80 13.48
C VAL A 75 9.43 0.62 13.11
N ALA A 76 8.32 0.44 13.80
CA ALA A 76 7.33 -0.56 13.47
C ALA A 76 6.49 -0.10 12.28
N THR A 77 6.41 -0.90 11.22
CA THR A 77 5.56 -0.65 10.07
C THR A 77 4.19 -1.29 10.24
N VAL A 78 3.18 -0.73 9.60
CA VAL A 78 1.81 -1.23 9.62
C VAL A 78 1.63 -2.18 8.44
N ASN A 79 0.93 -3.27 8.63
CA ASN A 79 0.50 -4.17 7.57
C ASN A 79 -0.99 -3.96 7.33
N ASP A 80 -1.39 -3.82 6.08
CA ASP A 80 -2.80 -3.77 5.70
C ASP A 80 -3.11 -4.75 4.56
N ASN A 81 -3.99 -4.46 3.63
CA ASN A 81 -4.31 -5.31 2.48
C ASN A 81 -4.44 -4.46 1.20
N LEU A 82 -3.88 -3.26 1.20
CA LEU A 82 -3.90 -2.34 0.08
C LEU A 82 -2.70 -2.64 -0.82
N VAL A 83 -2.95 -2.98 -2.07
CA VAL A 83 -1.87 -3.15 -3.05
C VAL A 83 -1.32 -1.78 -3.41
N GLU A 84 -0.08 -1.52 -3.03
CA GLU A 84 0.61 -0.25 -3.21
C GLU A 84 1.94 -0.44 -3.97
N GLY A 85 2.75 0.56 -4.03
CA GLY A 85 4.16 0.43 -4.41
C GLY A 85 5.03 0.53 -3.18
N ASP A 86 6.26 0.08 -3.27
CA ASP A 86 7.24 0.27 -2.20
C ASP A 86 7.31 1.74 -1.77
N GLU A 87 7.28 1.97 -0.47
CA GLU A 87 7.21 3.28 0.13
C GLU A 87 8.48 3.64 0.91
N THR A 88 8.67 4.93 1.18
CA THR A 88 9.82 5.40 1.92
C THR A 88 9.42 6.30 3.08
N ILE A 89 10.17 6.20 4.17
CA ILE A 89 10.16 7.13 5.30
C ILE A 89 11.58 7.62 5.56
N THR A 90 11.72 8.76 6.21
CA THR A 90 13.02 9.33 6.55
C THR A 90 13.16 9.51 8.05
N LEU A 91 14.34 9.21 8.58
CA LEU A 91 14.72 9.49 9.96
C LEU A 91 15.87 10.48 9.95
N THR A 92 15.68 11.64 10.56
CA THR A 92 16.76 12.61 10.82
C THR A 92 17.16 12.54 12.29
N ALA A 93 18.44 12.37 12.56
CA ALA A 93 19.02 12.41 13.90
C ALA A 93 19.97 13.60 14.03
N LYS A 94 19.87 14.34 15.13
CA LYS A 94 20.71 15.50 15.42
C LYS A 94 21.17 15.48 16.87
N SER A 95 22.48 15.46 17.09
CA SER A 95 23.09 15.54 18.40
C SER A 95 23.03 16.96 18.95
N GLU A 96 22.95 17.15 20.27
CA GLU A 96 23.05 18.42 20.94
C GLU A 96 24.42 19.11 20.72
N PHE A 97 25.45 18.34 20.37
CA PHE A 97 26.79 18.88 20.07
C PHE A 97 26.90 19.48 18.66
N GLU A 98 25.92 19.22 17.79
CA GLU A 98 25.88 19.82 16.46
C GLU A 98 25.45 21.29 16.55
N PRO A 99 25.96 22.14 15.64
CA PRO A 99 25.55 23.57 15.59
C PRO A 99 24.02 23.68 15.50
N ALA A 100 23.45 24.68 16.14
CA ALA A 100 22.00 24.91 16.12
C ALA A 100 21.43 25.01 14.68
N ALA A 101 22.22 25.59 13.76
CA ALA A 101 21.89 25.66 12.32
C ALA A 101 22.14 24.37 11.53
N GLY A 102 22.75 23.34 12.15
CA GLY A 102 22.98 22.05 11.49
C GLY A 102 21.67 21.32 11.27
N ALA A 103 21.51 20.69 10.11
CA ALA A 103 20.30 19.96 9.75
C ALA A 103 20.19 18.56 10.39
N GLY A 104 21.27 18.06 11.00
CA GLY A 104 21.40 16.66 11.41
C GLY A 104 21.72 15.73 10.23
N GLN A 105 21.72 14.43 10.50
CA GLN A 105 21.96 13.40 9.48
C GLN A 105 20.65 12.65 9.20
N THR A 106 20.32 12.47 7.93
CA THR A 106 19.08 11.83 7.49
C THR A 106 19.36 10.51 6.81
N GLY A 107 18.67 9.47 7.25
CA GLY A 107 18.60 8.17 6.59
C GLY A 107 17.22 7.94 6.00
N THR A 108 17.15 7.23 4.87
CA THR A 108 15.90 6.78 4.25
C THR A 108 15.72 5.30 4.49
N GLY A 109 14.52 4.88 4.87
CA GLY A 109 14.13 3.48 4.94
C GLY A 109 13.01 3.18 3.95
N THR A 110 12.95 1.94 3.44
CA THR A 110 11.95 1.48 2.49
C THR A 110 11.02 0.45 3.14
N ILE A 111 9.74 0.65 3.02
CA ILE A 111 8.68 -0.30 3.38
C ILE A 111 8.28 -0.99 2.07
N LEU A 112 8.41 -2.30 2.03
CA LEU A 112 8.09 -3.10 0.85
C LEU A 112 6.63 -3.56 0.95
N ASP A 113 5.84 -3.26 -0.06
CA ASP A 113 4.49 -3.79 -0.19
C ASP A 113 4.55 -5.32 -0.29
N ASN A 114 3.76 -6.00 0.51
CA ASN A 114 3.66 -7.45 0.52
C ASN A 114 2.28 -7.95 0.05
N ASP A 115 1.40 -7.05 -0.41
CA ASP A 115 0.06 -7.34 -0.84
C ASP A 115 -0.05 -7.57 -2.35
N SER A 116 -1.09 -8.28 -2.72
CA SER A 116 -1.41 -8.55 -4.12
C SER A 116 -2.91 -8.65 -4.31
N ALA A 117 -3.38 -8.37 -5.52
CA ALA A 117 -4.77 -8.55 -5.89
C ALA A 117 -4.92 -9.57 -7.02
N THR A 118 -5.89 -10.45 -6.87
CA THR A 118 -6.33 -11.37 -7.93
C THR A 118 -7.68 -10.93 -8.46
N LEU A 119 -7.90 -11.14 -9.76
CA LEU A 119 -9.17 -10.81 -10.42
C LEU A 119 -10.09 -12.01 -10.44
N SER A 120 -11.36 -11.78 -10.14
CA SER A 120 -12.42 -12.76 -10.28
C SER A 120 -13.62 -12.18 -11.02
N VAL A 121 -14.38 -13.02 -11.70
CA VAL A 121 -15.63 -12.65 -12.34
C VAL A 121 -16.71 -13.60 -11.84
N THR A 122 -17.75 -13.04 -11.26
CA THR A 122 -18.90 -13.83 -10.79
C THR A 122 -20.18 -13.29 -11.42
N PRO A 123 -21.10 -14.17 -11.90
CA PRO A 123 -22.44 -13.75 -12.24
C PRO A 123 -23.11 -13.12 -11.03
N ALA A 124 -23.92 -12.08 -11.22
CA ALA A 124 -24.68 -11.45 -10.13
C ALA A 124 -25.62 -12.42 -9.41
N LEU A 125 -25.99 -13.51 -10.08
CA LEU A 125 -26.75 -14.63 -9.52
C LEU A 125 -26.10 -15.93 -10.00
N ASN A 126 -25.84 -16.88 -9.11
CA ASN A 126 -25.22 -18.16 -9.41
C ASN A 126 -26.01 -18.91 -10.50
N ASN A 127 -25.37 -19.23 -11.63
CA ASN A 127 -25.97 -19.95 -12.78
C ASN A 127 -27.25 -19.29 -13.33
N VAL A 128 -27.20 -17.99 -13.59
CA VAL A 128 -28.37 -17.30 -14.11
C VAL A 128 -28.62 -17.68 -15.57
N SER A 129 -29.69 -18.39 -15.77
CA SER A 129 -30.38 -18.36 -17.04
C SER A 129 -31.13 -17.04 -17.12
N VAL A 130 -30.69 -16.14 -17.96
CA VAL A 130 -31.49 -14.95 -18.31
C VAL A 130 -32.37 -15.28 -19.49
N SER A 131 -33.64 -14.88 -19.45
CA SER A 131 -34.52 -15.01 -20.59
C SER A 131 -33.98 -14.18 -21.74
N GLU A 132 -34.17 -14.68 -22.97
CA GLU A 132 -33.88 -13.90 -24.17
C GLU A 132 -34.51 -12.52 -24.07
N GLY A 133 -33.75 -11.49 -24.41
CA GLY A 133 -34.19 -10.14 -24.28
C GLY A 133 -33.91 -9.51 -22.90
N SER A 134 -33.32 -10.22 -21.93
CA SER A 134 -32.88 -9.68 -20.64
C SER A 134 -31.35 -9.51 -20.61
N ALA A 135 -30.86 -8.56 -19.80
CA ALA A 135 -29.43 -8.35 -19.61
C ALA A 135 -28.87 -9.30 -18.53
N ALA A 136 -27.64 -9.75 -18.69
CA ALA A 136 -26.90 -10.51 -17.69
C ALA A 136 -25.86 -9.61 -17.01
N ASP A 137 -25.92 -9.52 -15.68
CA ASP A 137 -24.99 -8.72 -14.90
C ASP A 137 -23.90 -9.64 -14.30
N PHE A 138 -22.66 -9.13 -14.30
CA PHE A 138 -21.49 -9.78 -13.75
C PHE A 138 -20.77 -8.82 -12.82
N THR A 139 -20.19 -9.31 -11.73
CA THR A 139 -19.28 -8.56 -10.90
C THR A 139 -17.85 -8.95 -11.23
N VAL A 140 -17.06 -7.99 -11.66
CA VAL A 140 -15.61 -8.12 -11.83
C VAL A 140 -14.98 -7.59 -10.56
N LYS A 141 -14.24 -8.43 -9.84
CA LYS A 141 -13.78 -8.11 -8.47
C LYS A 141 -12.30 -8.41 -8.28
N LEU A 142 -11.60 -7.48 -7.64
CA LEU A 142 -10.27 -7.66 -7.05
C LEU A 142 -10.39 -8.27 -5.65
N SER A 143 -9.47 -9.15 -5.27
CA SER A 143 -9.40 -9.70 -3.91
C SER A 143 -9.08 -8.63 -2.87
N ASN A 144 -8.21 -7.68 -3.21
CA ASN A 144 -7.77 -6.57 -2.38
C ASN A 144 -7.90 -5.25 -3.16
N PRO A 145 -8.13 -4.11 -2.48
CA PRO A 145 -8.10 -2.80 -3.12
C PRO A 145 -6.67 -2.46 -3.59
N SER A 146 -6.55 -1.54 -4.54
CA SER A 146 -5.26 -0.96 -4.94
C SER A 146 -5.25 0.54 -4.62
N ALA A 147 -4.09 1.06 -4.25
CA ALA A 147 -3.89 2.49 -4.04
C ALA A 147 -4.01 3.30 -5.33
N THR A 148 -3.92 2.63 -6.48
CA THR A 148 -4.06 3.26 -7.80
C THR A 148 -5.20 2.63 -8.59
N ASP A 149 -5.66 3.35 -9.61
CA ASP A 149 -6.66 2.86 -10.55
C ASP A 149 -6.17 1.56 -11.22
N THR A 150 -7.03 0.53 -11.20
CA THR A 150 -6.74 -0.77 -11.85
C THR A 150 -7.52 -0.89 -13.14
N THR A 151 -6.82 -1.01 -14.27
CA THR A 151 -7.43 -1.24 -15.57
C THR A 151 -7.65 -2.73 -15.80
N VAL A 152 -8.89 -3.12 -16.10
CA VAL A 152 -9.29 -4.48 -16.43
C VAL A 152 -9.72 -4.56 -17.89
N THR A 153 -9.20 -5.52 -18.64
CA THR A 153 -9.63 -5.78 -20.02
C THR A 153 -10.71 -6.85 -20.02
N LEU A 154 -11.87 -6.50 -20.53
CA LEU A 154 -13.03 -7.39 -20.65
C LEU A 154 -13.08 -7.97 -22.07
N ASN A 155 -13.32 -9.27 -22.15
CA ASN A 155 -13.54 -9.97 -23.40
C ASN A 155 -14.77 -10.85 -23.26
N LEU A 156 -15.79 -10.59 -24.09
CA LEU A 156 -16.96 -11.44 -24.17
C LEU A 156 -16.70 -12.57 -25.17
N VAL A 157 -16.68 -13.79 -24.67
CA VAL A 157 -16.54 -14.98 -25.51
C VAL A 157 -17.89 -15.68 -25.57
N THR A 158 -18.43 -15.79 -26.76
CA THR A 158 -19.66 -16.58 -27.03
C THR A 158 -19.30 -17.95 -27.56
N ALA A 159 -19.89 -19.00 -26.99
CA ALA A 159 -19.52 -20.37 -27.35
C ALA A 159 -19.99 -20.77 -28.75
N GLY A 160 -21.03 -20.16 -29.28
CA GLY A 160 -21.66 -20.51 -30.55
C GLY A 160 -22.23 -21.94 -30.56
N GLY A 161 -23.08 -22.24 -31.53
CA GLY A 161 -23.68 -23.57 -31.70
C GLY A 161 -25.09 -23.67 -31.12
N ALA A 162 -25.78 -24.74 -31.42
CA ALA A 162 -27.18 -24.93 -31.00
C ALA A 162 -27.33 -24.94 -29.48
N GLY A 163 -28.12 -24.02 -28.95
CA GLY A 163 -28.38 -23.86 -27.51
C GLY A 163 -27.39 -22.99 -26.77
N ASN A 164 -26.39 -22.40 -27.44
CA ASN A 164 -25.43 -21.43 -26.86
C ASN A 164 -25.65 -20.04 -27.44
N ALA A 165 -25.34 -19.03 -26.63
CA ALA A 165 -25.38 -17.65 -27.09
C ALA A 165 -24.36 -17.40 -28.21
N SER A 166 -24.80 -16.67 -29.24
CA SER A 166 -23.97 -16.21 -30.35
C SER A 166 -23.70 -14.71 -30.23
N ASN A 167 -22.80 -14.16 -31.06
CA ASN A 167 -22.51 -12.73 -31.09
C ASN A 167 -23.75 -11.90 -31.51
N THR A 168 -24.77 -12.49 -32.07
CA THR A 168 -26.02 -11.81 -32.42
C THR A 168 -27.03 -11.78 -31.28
N ASP A 169 -26.83 -12.61 -30.26
CA ASP A 169 -27.71 -12.72 -29.10
C ASP A 169 -27.27 -11.82 -27.95
N VAL A 170 -26.05 -11.24 -28.05
CA VAL A 170 -25.45 -10.37 -27.01
C VAL A 170 -25.01 -9.07 -27.65
N GLY A 171 -25.50 -7.98 -27.15
CA GLY A 171 -25.05 -6.63 -27.53
C GLY A 171 -23.64 -6.34 -26.98
N GLY A 172 -23.17 -5.11 -27.20
CA GLY A 172 -21.89 -4.66 -26.62
C GLY A 172 -21.93 -4.63 -25.10
N LEU A 173 -20.79 -4.90 -24.44
CA LEU A 173 -20.70 -4.82 -22.98
C LEU A 173 -20.94 -3.40 -22.48
N GLN A 174 -21.59 -3.29 -21.35
CA GLN A 174 -21.73 -2.07 -20.56
C GLN A 174 -21.15 -2.27 -19.16
N TYR A 175 -20.72 -1.20 -18.53
CA TYR A 175 -20.30 -1.21 -17.13
C TYR A 175 -20.99 -0.10 -16.36
N LYS A 176 -21.04 -0.25 -15.04
CA LYS A 176 -21.63 0.74 -14.15
C LYS A 176 -20.55 1.76 -13.76
N ASP A 177 -20.75 3.03 -14.11
CA ASP A 177 -19.83 4.10 -13.74
C ASP A 177 -19.95 4.46 -12.24
N ALA A 178 -19.08 5.36 -11.76
CA ALA A 178 -19.08 5.81 -10.37
C ALA A 178 -20.39 6.52 -9.95
N GLN A 179 -21.18 7.01 -10.89
CA GLN A 179 -22.49 7.64 -10.69
C GLN A 179 -23.65 6.62 -10.73
N GLY A 180 -23.33 5.35 -11.02
CA GLY A 180 -24.29 4.27 -11.11
C GLY A 180 -25.00 4.15 -12.47
N ASN A 181 -24.56 4.89 -13.50
CA ASN A 181 -25.12 4.82 -14.84
C ASN A 181 -24.49 3.67 -15.65
N TRP A 182 -25.26 3.09 -16.58
CA TRP A 182 -24.74 2.14 -17.53
C TRP A 182 -24.08 2.84 -18.72
N VAL A 183 -22.81 2.59 -18.93
CA VAL A 183 -21.97 3.18 -19.96
C VAL A 183 -21.40 2.05 -20.84
N ASN A 184 -21.33 2.25 -22.14
CA ASN A 184 -20.73 1.26 -23.04
C ASN A 184 -19.24 1.07 -22.73
N VAL A 185 -18.80 -0.19 -22.66
CA VAL A 185 -17.37 -0.49 -22.56
C VAL A 185 -16.69 0.01 -23.84
N PRO A 186 -15.59 0.76 -23.71
CA PRO A 186 -14.83 1.26 -24.86
C PRO A 186 -14.40 0.16 -25.82
N ALA A 187 -14.11 0.52 -27.07
CA ALA A 187 -13.74 -0.44 -28.12
C ALA A 187 -12.46 -1.26 -27.80
N ASN A 188 -11.59 -0.76 -26.93
CA ASN A 188 -10.41 -1.48 -26.43
C ASN A 188 -10.75 -2.52 -25.34
N GLY A 189 -12.02 -2.62 -24.93
CA GLY A 189 -12.48 -3.56 -23.91
C GLY A 189 -12.09 -3.18 -22.48
N GLN A 190 -11.56 -1.98 -22.25
CA GLN A 190 -11.00 -1.61 -20.94
C GLN A 190 -12.02 -0.88 -20.07
N VAL A 191 -12.06 -1.28 -18.80
CA VAL A 191 -12.77 -0.60 -17.71
C VAL A 191 -11.83 -0.38 -16.54
N THR A 192 -12.11 0.63 -15.73
CA THR A 192 -11.28 0.98 -14.58
C THR A 192 -12.02 0.67 -13.28
N ILE A 193 -11.36 -0.06 -12.39
CA ILE A 193 -11.71 -0.12 -10.97
C ILE A 193 -10.91 1.00 -10.32
N ALA A 194 -11.59 1.98 -9.76
CA ALA A 194 -10.94 3.16 -9.17
C ALA A 194 -10.11 2.80 -7.93
N ALA A 195 -9.08 3.58 -7.66
CA ALA A 195 -8.27 3.46 -6.46
C ALA A 195 -9.14 3.31 -5.20
N GLY A 196 -8.76 2.37 -4.32
CA GLY A 196 -9.50 2.02 -3.11
C GLY A 196 -10.78 1.22 -3.31
N GLN A 197 -11.23 1.00 -4.56
CA GLN A 197 -12.38 0.15 -4.88
C GLN A 197 -11.93 -1.26 -5.22
N THR A 198 -12.84 -2.23 -5.05
CA THR A 198 -12.53 -3.64 -5.33
C THR A 198 -13.35 -4.23 -6.45
N ASP A 199 -14.37 -3.54 -6.98
CA ASP A 199 -15.24 -4.14 -7.98
C ASP A 199 -15.82 -3.15 -9.00
N VAL A 200 -16.24 -3.69 -10.12
CA VAL A 200 -17.07 -3.03 -11.12
C VAL A 200 -18.15 -4.01 -11.61
N ILE A 201 -19.36 -3.51 -11.77
CA ILE A 201 -20.46 -4.30 -12.34
C ILE A 201 -20.48 -4.13 -13.85
N VAL A 202 -20.49 -5.25 -14.56
CA VAL A 202 -20.52 -5.32 -16.02
C VAL A 202 -21.80 -5.99 -16.45
N ARG A 203 -22.37 -5.55 -17.55
CA ARG A 203 -23.58 -6.08 -18.14
C ARG A 203 -23.36 -6.50 -19.58
N GLY A 204 -23.81 -7.71 -19.93
CA GLY A 204 -24.06 -8.10 -21.31
C GLY A 204 -25.49 -7.70 -21.67
N PRO A 205 -25.70 -6.57 -22.38
CA PRO A 205 -27.05 -6.21 -22.83
C PRO A 205 -27.53 -7.13 -23.92
N LYS A 206 -28.84 -7.06 -24.17
CA LYS A 206 -29.55 -7.83 -25.21
C LYS A 206 -28.88 -7.76 -26.57
#